data_b97f7cb165da1d4789ac813dbc13d650
#
_entry.id   b97f7cb165da1d4789ac813dbc13d650
#
_cell.length_a   1.000
_cell.length_b   1.000
_cell.length_c   1.000
_cell.angle_alpha   90.00
_cell.angle_beta   90.00
_cell.angle_gamma   90.00
#
_symmetry.space_group_name_H-M   'P 1'
#
loop_
_entity.id
_entity.type
_entity.pdbx_description
1 polymer ?
#
loop_
_entity_poly.entity_id
_entity_poly.type
_entity_poly.pdbx_seq_one_letter_code
_entity_poly.pdbx_strand_id
1 'polypeptide(L)'
;ERIDPKKKGAEYFSNQMALPECKNTRVINIDIKNAYPSILKNLGIIDKKTLKWLNSFHKLDKLATLGILARKKVCWTYKNGKLDNVKVDRADTKNIFFYCVHIIDNLLQDLMKIAHVYGIFYWVDGIYLYEDTPDEVLQELIERIEEDNLEYHYDLCSQFTIERKDDFLDISFFKEDQKKH
;
A
#
# COMPACT_ATOMS: atom_id res chain seq x y z
N GLU A 1 9.06 -19.92 0.12
CA GLU A 1 9.98 -19.04 0.85
C GLU A 1 9.25 -18.28 1.95
N ARG A 2 9.80 -18.29 3.16
CA ARG A 2 9.21 -17.51 4.26
C ARG A 2 9.67 -16.07 4.12
N ILE A 3 8.74 -15.18 3.77
CA ILE A 3 9.00 -13.74 3.71
C ILE A 3 9.19 -13.22 5.13
N ASP A 4 10.36 -12.62 5.41
CA ASP A 4 10.59 -11.95 6.68
C ASP A 4 9.96 -10.54 6.66
N PRO A 5 8.83 -10.34 7.37
CA PRO A 5 8.14 -9.05 7.34
C PRO A 5 8.91 -7.91 8.01
N LYS A 6 9.94 -8.24 8.81
CA LYS A 6 10.77 -7.23 9.48
C LYS A 6 11.78 -6.57 8.56
N LYS A 7 12.33 -7.34 7.59
CA LYS A 7 13.29 -6.80 6.62
C LYS A 7 12.65 -5.76 5.68
N LYS A 8 11.43 -6.04 5.19
CA LYS A 8 10.75 -5.14 4.26
C LYS A 8 10.30 -3.83 4.90
N GLY A 9 9.80 -3.86 6.13
CA GLY A 9 9.47 -2.63 6.85
C GLY A 9 10.67 -1.69 7.01
N ALA A 10 11.86 -2.23 7.27
CA ALA A 10 13.08 -1.44 7.41
C ALA A 10 13.53 -0.80 6.08
N GLU A 11 13.46 -1.52 4.96
CA GLU A 11 13.81 -0.99 3.64
C GLU A 11 12.84 0.10 3.19
N TYR A 12 11.55 -0.09 3.44
CA TYR A 12 10.51 0.87 3.13
C TYR A 12 10.72 2.21 3.86
N PHE A 13 11.04 2.18 5.16
CA PHE A 13 11.30 3.39 5.94
C PHE A 13 12.67 4.02 5.64
N SER A 14 13.69 3.24 5.31
CA SER A 14 15.01 3.79 5.00
C SER A 14 15.03 4.62 3.72
N ASN A 15 14.30 4.21 2.70
CA ASN A 15 14.21 4.95 1.44
C ASN A 15 13.49 6.29 1.59
N GLN A 16 12.53 6.40 2.50
CA GLN A 16 11.81 7.65 2.75
C GLN A 16 12.68 8.74 3.37
N MET A 17 13.64 8.37 4.20
CA MET A 17 14.55 9.35 4.81
C MET A 17 15.48 10.04 3.81
N ALA A 18 15.59 9.50 2.58
CA ALA A 18 16.35 10.08 1.49
C ALA A 18 15.52 10.97 0.56
N LEU A 19 14.22 11.16 0.82
CA LEU A 19 13.36 11.97 -0.03
C LEU A 19 13.77 13.45 -0.01
N PRO A 20 13.75 14.10 -1.18
CA PRO A 20 14.00 15.53 -1.25
C PRO A 20 12.88 16.32 -0.56
N GLU A 21 13.23 17.38 0.14
CA GLU A 21 12.23 18.31 0.64
C GLU A 21 11.62 19.08 -0.54
N CYS A 22 10.31 19.24 -0.52
CA CYS A 22 9.58 20.07 -1.48
C CYS A 22 8.38 20.73 -0.80
N LYS A 23 7.95 21.87 -1.34
CA LYS A 23 6.80 22.61 -0.80
C LYS A 23 5.85 23.05 -1.91
N ASN A 24 4.55 22.84 -1.67
CA ASN A 24 3.47 23.28 -2.55
C ASN A 24 3.63 22.83 -4.01
N THR A 25 4.18 21.65 -4.22
CA THR A 25 4.37 21.07 -5.55
C THR A 25 3.09 20.37 -6.00
N ARG A 26 2.83 20.32 -7.30
CA ARG A 26 1.80 19.45 -7.88
C ARG A 26 2.42 18.12 -8.25
N VAL A 27 1.72 17.05 -7.95
CA VAL A 27 2.18 15.68 -8.21
C VAL A 27 1.04 14.82 -8.76
N ILE A 28 1.42 13.81 -9.53
CA ILE A 28 0.54 12.76 -9.98
C ILE A 28 0.59 11.64 -8.96
N ASN A 29 -0.56 11.12 -8.53
CA ASN A 29 -0.69 9.92 -7.74
C ASN A 29 -1.36 8.83 -8.58
N ILE A 30 -0.70 7.69 -8.72
CA ILE A 30 -1.27 6.47 -9.30
C ILE A 30 -1.40 5.46 -8.16
N ASP A 31 -2.64 5.10 -7.81
CA ASP A 31 -3.02 4.29 -6.65
C ASP A 31 -3.68 2.98 -7.13
N ILE A 32 -3.21 1.83 -6.67
CA ILE A 32 -3.76 0.53 -7.06
C ILE A 32 -5.13 0.34 -6.41
N LYS A 33 -6.16 0.24 -7.22
CA LYS A 33 -7.53 0.12 -6.76
C LYS A 33 -7.78 -1.24 -6.08
N ASN A 34 -8.21 -1.18 -4.81
CA ASN A 34 -8.46 -2.38 -4.02
C ASN A 34 -7.28 -3.38 -4.06
N ALA A 35 -6.06 -2.91 -3.91
CA ALA A 35 -4.82 -3.66 -4.10
C ALA A 35 -4.87 -5.08 -3.51
N TYR A 36 -5.08 -5.21 -2.20
CA TYR A 36 -5.06 -6.51 -1.52
C TYR A 36 -6.19 -7.46 -1.97
N PRO A 37 -7.48 -7.04 -2.04
CA PRO A 37 -8.54 -7.89 -2.58
C PRO A 37 -8.29 -8.34 -4.02
N SER A 38 -7.73 -7.47 -4.85
CA SER A 38 -7.43 -7.77 -6.25
C SER A 38 -6.33 -8.82 -6.37
N ILE A 39 -5.28 -8.72 -5.57
CA ILE A 39 -4.24 -9.75 -5.48
C ILE A 39 -4.81 -11.09 -4.98
N LEU A 40 -5.63 -11.08 -3.92
CA LEU A 40 -6.27 -12.32 -3.42
C LEU A 40 -7.11 -13.01 -4.50
N LYS A 41 -7.83 -12.22 -5.31
CA LYS A 41 -8.61 -12.73 -6.45
C LYS A 41 -7.68 -13.29 -7.54
N ASN A 42 -6.59 -12.60 -7.88
CA ASN A 42 -5.65 -13.05 -8.91
C ASN A 42 -4.91 -14.34 -8.50
N LEU A 43 -4.66 -14.51 -7.21
CA LEU A 43 -4.11 -15.75 -6.63
C LEU A 43 -5.14 -16.88 -6.53
N GLY A 44 -6.41 -16.66 -6.87
CA GLY A 44 -7.48 -17.66 -6.74
C GLY A 44 -7.89 -17.97 -5.29
N ILE A 45 -7.49 -17.15 -4.33
CA ILE A 45 -7.84 -17.31 -2.89
C ILE A 45 -9.28 -16.88 -2.66
N ILE A 46 -9.74 -15.85 -3.36
CA ILE A 46 -11.13 -15.43 -3.39
C ILE A 46 -11.66 -15.42 -4.82
N ASP A 47 -12.96 -15.67 -4.97
CA ASP A 47 -13.63 -15.61 -6.27
C ASP A 47 -14.14 -14.18 -6.60
N LYS A 48 -14.62 -13.99 -7.84
CA LYS A 48 -15.18 -12.71 -8.28
C LYS A 48 -16.39 -12.26 -7.44
N LYS A 49 -17.18 -13.21 -6.93
CA LYS A 49 -18.37 -12.92 -6.10
C LYS A 49 -17.95 -12.35 -4.74
N THR A 50 -16.96 -12.97 -4.11
CA THR A 50 -16.36 -12.51 -2.85
C THR A 50 -15.70 -11.15 -3.02
N LEU A 51 -14.97 -10.93 -4.12
CA LEU A 51 -14.39 -9.62 -4.42
C LEU A 51 -15.49 -8.54 -4.55
N LYS A 52 -16.57 -8.83 -5.29
CA LYS A 52 -17.68 -7.89 -5.44
C LYS A 52 -18.35 -7.59 -4.09
N TRP A 53 -18.52 -8.60 -3.26
CA TRP A 53 -19.05 -8.44 -1.90
C TRP A 53 -18.13 -7.59 -1.02
N LEU A 54 -16.82 -7.83 -0.99
CA LEU A 54 -15.85 -7.00 -0.28
C LEU A 54 -15.86 -5.55 -0.75
N ASN A 55 -16.02 -5.32 -2.06
CA ASN A 55 -16.06 -3.98 -2.63
C ASN A 55 -17.36 -3.21 -2.32
N SER A 56 -18.41 -3.89 -1.84
CA SER A 56 -19.62 -3.23 -1.35
C SER A 56 -19.47 -2.65 0.06
N PHE A 57 -18.40 -2.99 0.78
CA PHE A 57 -18.16 -2.47 2.11
C PHE A 57 -17.58 -1.05 2.08
N HIS A 58 -17.86 -0.30 3.14
CA HIS A 58 -17.14 0.95 3.38
C HIS A 58 -15.63 0.69 3.50
N LYS A 59 -14.80 1.68 3.12
CA LYS A 59 -13.34 1.53 3.07
C LYS A 59 -12.75 1.00 4.39
N LEU A 60 -13.20 1.52 5.54
CA LEU A 60 -12.71 1.10 6.85
C LEU A 60 -13.06 -0.36 7.19
N ASP A 61 -14.28 -0.78 6.86
CA ASP A 61 -14.73 -2.17 7.10
C ASP A 61 -13.96 -3.15 6.24
N LYS A 62 -13.68 -2.78 4.99
CA LYS A 62 -12.85 -3.54 4.06
C LYS A 62 -11.42 -3.72 4.60
N LEU A 63 -10.80 -2.63 5.06
CA LEU A 63 -9.47 -2.67 5.66
C LEU A 63 -9.43 -3.50 6.94
N ALA A 64 -10.46 -3.38 7.79
CA ALA A 64 -10.58 -4.19 9.00
C ALA A 64 -10.72 -5.68 8.67
N THR A 65 -11.55 -6.03 7.68
CA THR A 65 -11.74 -7.41 7.22
C THR A 65 -10.43 -8.02 6.71
N LEU A 66 -9.66 -7.29 5.92
CA LEU A 66 -8.36 -7.73 5.43
C LEU A 66 -7.31 -7.79 6.54
N GLY A 67 -7.35 -6.85 7.48
CA GLY A 67 -6.45 -6.81 8.65
C GLY A 67 -6.62 -8.04 9.57
N ILE A 68 -7.80 -8.67 9.57
CA ILE A 68 -8.05 -9.92 10.31
C ILE A 68 -7.10 -11.04 9.83
N LEU A 69 -6.72 -11.07 8.57
CA LEU A 69 -5.78 -12.05 8.03
C LEU A 69 -4.40 -11.98 8.71
N ALA A 70 -3.99 -10.78 9.14
CA ALA A 70 -2.73 -10.56 9.85
C ALA A 70 -2.87 -10.55 11.37
N ARG A 71 -4.07 -10.80 11.90
CA ARG A 71 -4.40 -10.63 13.32
C ARG A 71 -3.52 -11.49 14.22
N LYS A 72 -3.06 -10.86 15.28
CA LYS A 72 -2.39 -11.49 16.42
C LYS A 72 -3.44 -11.68 17.52
N LYS A 73 -3.67 -12.92 17.92
CA LYS A 73 -4.52 -13.26 19.07
C LYS A 73 -3.62 -13.44 20.30
N VAL A 74 -3.84 -12.63 21.32
CA VAL A 74 -3.14 -12.78 22.61
C VAL A 74 -4.12 -13.34 23.63
N CYS A 75 -3.84 -14.54 24.13
CA CYS A 75 -4.61 -15.20 25.19
C CYS A 75 -3.87 -15.06 26.51
N TRP A 76 -4.51 -14.46 27.49
CA TRP A 76 -4.01 -14.29 28.84
C TRP A 76 -4.72 -15.32 29.75
N THR A 77 -3.96 -16.17 30.39
CA THR A 77 -4.50 -17.15 31.34
C THR A 77 -4.17 -16.71 32.75
N TYR A 78 -5.17 -16.66 33.61
CA TYR A 78 -5.00 -16.30 34.99
C TYR A 78 -5.30 -17.52 35.89
N LYS A 79 -4.50 -17.72 36.93
CA LYS A 79 -4.69 -18.74 37.92
C LYS A 79 -4.60 -18.09 39.32
N ASN A 80 -5.64 -18.28 40.11
CA ASN A 80 -5.77 -17.66 41.44
C ASN A 80 -5.56 -16.11 41.42
N GLY A 81 -6.11 -15.43 40.41
CA GLY A 81 -6.00 -13.97 40.26
C GLY A 81 -4.65 -13.46 39.75
N LYS A 82 -3.67 -14.34 39.53
CA LYS A 82 -2.35 -13.98 39.00
C LYS A 82 -2.24 -14.44 37.55
N LEU A 83 -1.49 -13.65 36.73
CA LEU A 83 -1.18 -14.03 35.36
C LEU A 83 -0.31 -15.29 35.37
N ASP A 84 -0.87 -16.37 34.80
CA ASP A 84 -0.20 -17.67 34.71
C ASP A 84 0.53 -17.88 33.39
N ASN A 85 -0.12 -17.52 32.28
CA ASN A 85 0.46 -17.69 30.95
C ASN A 85 -0.03 -16.62 29.97
N VAL A 86 0.81 -16.32 28.98
CA VAL A 86 0.48 -15.47 27.84
C VAL A 86 0.78 -16.28 26.56
N LYS A 87 -0.26 -16.74 25.90
CA LYS A 87 -0.14 -17.41 24.60
C LYS A 87 -0.40 -16.42 23.47
N VAL A 88 0.53 -16.33 22.55
CA VAL A 88 0.39 -15.51 21.34
C VAL A 88 0.18 -16.44 20.17
N ASP A 89 -1.07 -16.53 19.70
CA ASP A 89 -1.39 -17.20 18.45
C ASP A 89 -1.43 -16.16 17.31
N ARG A 90 -0.78 -16.48 16.21
CA ARG A 90 -0.90 -15.74 14.95
C ARG A 90 -1.78 -16.55 14.02
N ALA A 91 -2.71 -15.88 13.34
CA ALA A 91 -3.53 -16.54 12.34
C ALA A 91 -2.66 -17.21 11.27
N ASP A 92 -3.02 -18.43 10.85
CA ASP A 92 -2.33 -19.12 9.74
C ASP A 92 -2.41 -18.33 8.44
N THR A 93 -3.45 -17.50 8.29
CA THR A 93 -3.66 -16.57 7.19
C THR A 93 -2.69 -15.38 7.15
N LYS A 94 -1.90 -15.16 8.20
CA LYS A 94 -0.88 -14.09 8.25
C LYS A 94 0.05 -14.12 7.04
N ASN A 95 0.48 -15.30 6.62
CA ASN A 95 1.37 -15.45 5.48
C ASN A 95 0.72 -14.99 4.17
N ILE A 96 -0.58 -15.19 4.01
CA ILE A 96 -1.36 -14.71 2.84
C ILE A 96 -1.34 -13.20 2.80
N PHE A 97 -1.62 -12.52 3.91
CA PHE A 97 -1.59 -11.06 3.99
C PHE A 97 -0.22 -10.51 3.61
N PHE A 98 0.84 -11.01 4.24
CA PHE A 98 2.21 -10.55 3.95
C PHE A 98 2.66 -10.89 2.52
N TYR A 99 2.14 -11.96 1.94
CA TYR A 99 2.39 -12.29 0.54
C TYR A 99 1.75 -11.26 -0.39
N CYS A 100 0.51 -10.82 -0.11
CA CYS A 100 -0.11 -9.73 -0.86
C CYS A 100 0.68 -8.42 -0.73
N VAL A 101 1.13 -8.07 0.50
CA VAL A 101 2.00 -6.91 0.72
C VAL A 101 3.27 -7.01 -0.13
N HIS A 102 3.88 -8.18 -0.18
CA HIS A 102 5.08 -8.41 -0.98
C HIS A 102 4.86 -8.22 -2.48
N ILE A 103 3.75 -8.75 -3.01
CA ILE A 103 3.42 -8.59 -4.43
C ILE A 103 3.25 -7.11 -4.78
N ILE A 104 2.47 -6.37 -3.98
CA ILE A 104 2.26 -4.93 -4.21
C ILE A 104 3.58 -4.15 -4.09
N ASP A 105 4.37 -4.42 -3.07
CA ASP A 105 5.65 -3.75 -2.87
C ASP A 105 6.63 -3.99 -4.05
N ASN A 106 6.71 -5.22 -4.56
CA ASN A 106 7.50 -5.51 -5.76
C ASN A 106 6.99 -4.76 -7.00
N LEU A 107 5.67 -4.74 -7.21
CA LEU A 107 5.07 -3.98 -8.30
C LEU A 107 5.42 -2.48 -8.17
N LEU A 108 5.24 -1.88 -7.00
CA LEU A 108 5.55 -0.46 -6.79
C LEU A 108 7.03 -0.16 -6.99
N GLN A 109 7.93 -1.07 -6.60
CA GLN A 109 9.36 -0.94 -6.90
C GLN A 109 9.65 -0.98 -8.40
N ASP A 110 8.96 -1.84 -9.16
CA ASP A 110 9.10 -1.90 -10.61
C ASP A 110 8.55 -0.63 -11.26
N LEU A 111 7.39 -0.13 -10.81
CA LEU A 111 6.85 1.15 -11.26
C LEU A 111 7.82 2.31 -10.99
N MET A 112 8.48 2.34 -9.84
CA MET A 112 9.49 3.36 -9.53
C MET A 112 10.73 3.26 -10.43
N LYS A 113 11.12 2.06 -10.88
CA LYS A 113 12.20 1.90 -11.87
C LYS A 113 11.79 2.45 -13.24
N ILE A 114 10.56 2.20 -13.68
CA ILE A 114 9.99 2.76 -14.92
C ILE A 114 9.92 4.26 -14.82
N ALA A 115 9.37 4.81 -13.72
CA ALA A 115 9.26 6.24 -13.49
C ALA A 115 10.63 6.95 -13.45
N HIS A 116 11.69 6.25 -13.02
CA HIS A 116 13.06 6.75 -12.96
C HIS A 116 13.14 8.13 -12.28
N VAL A 117 13.60 9.16 -12.99
CA VAL A 117 13.76 10.54 -12.48
C VAL A 117 12.44 11.25 -12.17
N TYR A 118 11.33 10.77 -12.71
CA TYR A 118 10.00 11.32 -12.48
C TYR A 118 9.32 10.75 -11.23
N GLY A 119 9.82 9.64 -10.67
CA GLY A 119 9.33 9.04 -9.44
C GLY A 119 9.82 9.80 -8.21
N ILE A 120 8.87 10.19 -7.33
CA ILE A 120 9.21 10.82 -6.05
C ILE A 120 9.34 9.75 -4.98
N PHE A 121 8.27 8.99 -4.74
CA PHE A 121 8.24 7.86 -3.81
C PHE A 121 7.00 6.99 -4.03
N TYR A 122 6.94 5.84 -3.35
CA TYR A 122 5.74 5.03 -3.28
C TYR A 122 5.30 4.80 -1.83
N TRP A 123 3.99 4.59 -1.63
CA TRP A 123 3.44 4.37 -0.31
C TRP A 123 2.27 3.39 -0.36
N VAL A 124 2.36 2.31 0.42
CA VAL A 124 1.33 1.26 0.60
C VAL A 124 0.88 0.60 -0.70
N ASP A 125 0.10 1.29 -1.52
CA ASP A 125 -0.53 0.81 -2.75
C ASP A 125 -0.51 1.83 -3.90
N GLY A 126 0.28 2.88 -3.78
CA GLY A 126 0.39 3.92 -4.81
C GLY A 126 1.78 4.51 -4.97
N ILE A 127 2.01 5.15 -6.12
CA ILE A 127 3.23 5.90 -6.44
C ILE A 127 2.90 7.37 -6.64
N TYR A 128 3.90 8.22 -6.34
CA TYR A 128 3.82 9.66 -6.50
C TYR A 128 4.91 10.11 -7.48
N LEU A 129 4.50 10.87 -8.49
CA LEU A 129 5.32 11.31 -9.60
C LEU A 129 5.28 12.83 -9.72
N TYR A 130 6.31 13.40 -10.31
CA TYR A 130 6.27 14.81 -10.68
C TYR A 130 5.21 15.09 -11.75
N GLU A 131 4.62 16.30 -11.73
CA GLU A 131 3.54 16.71 -12.65
C GLU A 131 4.00 16.69 -14.13
N ASP A 132 5.27 16.93 -14.39
CA ASP A 132 5.89 16.96 -15.72
C ASP A 132 6.31 15.57 -16.24
N THR A 133 5.83 14.49 -15.62
CA THR A 133 6.03 13.12 -16.10
C THR A 133 5.47 12.98 -17.52
N PRO A 134 6.29 12.57 -18.52
CA PRO A 134 5.84 12.39 -19.89
C PRO A 134 4.72 11.35 -20.03
N ASP A 135 3.81 11.58 -20.99
CA ASP A 135 2.69 10.67 -21.25
C ASP A 135 3.15 9.24 -21.61
N GLU A 136 4.30 9.11 -22.28
CA GLU A 136 4.88 7.81 -22.61
C GLU A 136 5.27 7.02 -21.36
N VAL A 137 5.82 7.70 -20.35
CA VAL A 137 6.17 7.08 -19.06
C VAL A 137 4.89 6.71 -18.29
N LEU A 138 3.89 7.60 -18.28
CA LEU A 138 2.59 7.31 -17.66
C LEU A 138 1.93 6.10 -18.30
N GLN A 139 1.98 5.98 -19.63
CA GLN A 139 1.42 4.86 -20.35
C GLN A 139 2.14 3.54 -19.99
N GLU A 140 3.47 3.54 -19.93
CA GLU A 140 4.27 2.36 -19.54
C GLU A 140 3.95 1.91 -18.10
N LEU A 141 3.77 2.86 -17.18
CA LEU A 141 3.36 2.57 -15.80
C LEU A 141 1.97 1.91 -15.75
N ILE A 142 1.02 2.42 -16.53
CA ILE A 142 -0.33 1.88 -16.63
C ILE A 142 -0.31 0.47 -17.19
N GLU A 143 0.39 0.25 -18.29
CA GLU A 143 0.52 -1.07 -18.92
C GLU A 143 1.11 -2.08 -17.95
N ARG A 144 2.13 -1.70 -17.18
CA ARG A 144 2.74 -2.58 -16.16
C ARG A 144 1.74 -2.97 -15.06
N ILE A 145 0.87 -2.05 -14.62
CA ILE A 145 -0.19 -2.35 -13.64
C ILE A 145 -1.22 -3.32 -14.24
N GLU A 146 -1.63 -3.09 -15.49
CA GLU A 146 -2.63 -3.89 -16.19
C GLU A 146 -2.15 -5.30 -16.51
N GLU A 147 -0.84 -5.51 -16.73
CA GLU A 147 -0.24 -6.84 -16.90
C GLU A 147 -0.53 -7.77 -15.71
N ASP A 148 -0.59 -7.22 -14.50
CA ASP A 148 -0.94 -7.97 -13.29
C ASP A 148 -2.47 -8.07 -13.07
N ASN A 149 -3.30 -7.69 -14.05
CA ASN A 149 -4.75 -7.63 -13.96
C ASN A 149 -5.24 -6.79 -12.77
N LEU A 150 -4.58 -5.66 -12.53
CA LEU A 150 -4.93 -4.70 -11.51
C LEU A 150 -5.57 -3.45 -12.13
N GLU A 151 -6.47 -2.82 -11.37
CA GLU A 151 -7.06 -1.53 -11.71
C GLU A 151 -6.35 -0.43 -10.89
N TYR A 152 -6.37 0.79 -11.37
CA TYR A 152 -5.75 1.94 -10.73
C TYR A 152 -6.68 3.14 -10.66
N HIS A 153 -6.34 4.10 -9.81
CA HIS A 153 -6.84 5.46 -9.80
C HIS A 153 -5.71 6.41 -10.20
N TYR A 154 -6.04 7.40 -10.96
CA TYR A 154 -5.14 8.49 -11.32
C TYR A 154 -5.68 9.77 -10.70
N ASP A 155 -4.92 10.39 -9.82
CA ASP A 155 -5.30 11.63 -9.14
C ASP A 155 -4.19 12.67 -9.33
N LEU A 156 -4.60 13.92 -9.57
CA LEU A 156 -3.72 15.05 -9.46
C LEU A 156 -3.79 15.58 -8.03
N CYS A 157 -2.65 15.73 -7.38
CA CYS A 157 -2.56 16.24 -6.02
C CYS A 157 -1.89 17.61 -6.04
N SER A 158 -2.51 18.58 -5.39
CA SER A 158 -1.96 19.92 -5.19
C SER A 158 -1.39 20.09 -3.79
N GLN A 159 -0.58 21.13 -3.60
CA GLN A 159 0.04 21.48 -2.32
C GLN A 159 0.81 20.31 -1.69
N PHE A 160 1.38 19.46 -2.52
CA PHE A 160 2.22 18.38 -2.06
C PHE A 160 3.47 18.94 -1.40
N THR A 161 3.71 18.53 -0.15
CA THR A 161 4.79 19.04 0.68
C THR A 161 5.47 17.90 1.39
N ILE A 162 6.79 17.86 1.32
CA ILE A 162 7.65 16.97 2.11
C ILE A 162 8.53 17.84 2.98
N GLU A 163 8.36 17.79 4.28
CA GLU A 163 9.19 18.49 5.26
C GLU A 163 9.87 17.50 6.20
N ARG A 164 11.16 17.71 6.44
CA ARG A 164 11.90 16.95 7.43
C ARG A 164 11.74 17.59 8.80
N LYS A 165 11.26 16.81 9.75
CA LYS A 165 11.11 17.19 11.17
C LYS A 165 11.89 16.22 12.03
N ASP A 166 12.99 16.65 12.61
CA ASP A 166 13.88 15.87 13.47
C ASP A 166 14.04 14.42 13.02
N ASP A 167 13.24 13.49 13.57
CA ASP A 167 13.34 12.05 13.34
C ASP A 167 12.31 11.49 12.33
N PHE A 168 11.47 12.34 11.70
CA PHE A 168 10.45 11.88 10.75
C PHE A 168 10.25 12.84 9.57
N LEU A 169 9.65 12.31 8.51
CA LEU A 169 9.18 13.10 7.37
C LEU A 169 7.68 13.38 7.53
N ASP A 170 7.32 14.65 7.41
CA ASP A 170 5.94 15.08 7.31
C ASP A 170 5.56 15.23 5.85
N ILE A 171 4.59 14.44 5.37
CA ILE A 171 4.12 14.46 3.99
C ILE A 171 2.66 14.85 4.00
N SER A 172 2.33 15.94 3.35
CA SER A 172 0.96 16.44 3.23
C SER A 172 0.61 16.78 1.79
N PHE A 173 -0.65 16.59 1.40
CA PHE A 173 -1.16 16.93 0.07
C PHE A 173 -2.68 17.03 0.09
N PHE A 174 -3.24 17.68 -0.94
CA PHE A 174 -4.66 17.69 -1.22
C PHE A 174 -4.92 17.03 -2.58
N LYS A 175 -5.81 16.05 -2.62
CA LYS A 175 -6.33 15.52 -3.89
C LYS A 175 -7.24 16.57 -4.51
N GLU A 176 -6.98 16.91 -5.76
CA GLU A 176 -7.89 17.78 -6.51
C GLU A 176 -9.17 17.01 -6.82
N ASP A 177 -10.33 17.58 -6.47
CA ASP A 177 -11.61 16.97 -6.82
C ASP A 177 -11.67 16.81 -8.34
N GLN A 178 -11.67 15.58 -8.82
CA GLN A 178 -11.96 15.30 -10.22
C GLN A 178 -13.39 15.76 -10.48
N LYS A 179 -13.56 16.90 -11.15
CA LYS A 179 -14.85 17.24 -11.72
C LYS A 179 -15.23 16.11 -12.66
N LYS A 180 -16.23 15.32 -12.26
CA LYS A 180 -16.83 14.32 -13.14
C LYS A 180 -17.33 15.04 -14.37
N HIS A 181 -16.63 14.89 -15.47
CA HIS A 181 -17.09 15.27 -16.80
C HIS A 181 -17.95 14.16 -17.37
#